data_3c7629c105d46d5b74d3174092b763c1
#
_entry.id   3c7629c105d46d5b74d3174092b763c1
#
_cell.length_a   1.000
_cell.length_b   1.000
_cell.length_c   1.000
_cell.angle_alpha   90.00
_cell.angle_beta   90.00
_cell.angle_gamma   90.00
#
_symmetry.space_group_name_H-M   'P 1'
#
loop_
_entity.id
_entity.type
_entity.pdbx_description
1 polymer ?
#
loop_
_entity_poly.entity_id
_entity_poly.type
_entity_poly.pdbx_seq_one_letter_code
_entity_poly.pdbx_strand_id
1 'polypeptide(L)'
;NIECAGLAGDRWYNAVYMDQRWAEYENSIMYIDPAGRGEDQTGYCVARLLNGIIHIPECDGLEGGHSDDTLAKLATIAAQYVVKTVIVESNWGDGMYGKLLQPHLARLAGSVAVEEKRNKGQKELRIIDTLEPAMAQHRICVSTKVAKNATLGNQVSRITRDKDSLRHDDQVEALAGAVGWYKDMMALDSSDRVDTLEKLQMEKVAKEFVKEWNNPVPSRFVLPISGGMFSKEAGREWQARSTTTKRWGISRLGRKK
;
A
#
# COMPACT_ATOMS: atom_id res chain seq x y z
N ASN A 1 20.57 6.89 6.72
CA ASN A 1 20.35 8.33 6.84
C ASN A 1 19.18 8.71 5.95
N ILE A 2 18.14 9.27 6.55
CA ILE A 2 17.00 9.80 5.82
C ILE A 2 17.15 11.31 5.87
N GLU A 3 17.23 11.94 4.71
CA GLU A 3 17.27 13.40 4.59
C GLU A 3 15.84 13.91 4.48
N CYS A 4 15.52 14.97 5.21
CA CYS A 4 14.26 15.66 5.06
C CYS A 4 14.38 16.69 3.93
N ALA A 5 13.45 16.65 3.00
CA ALA A 5 13.32 17.60 1.91
C ALA A 5 12.06 18.42 2.11
N GLY A 6 12.17 19.73 2.02
CA GLY A 6 11.05 20.64 1.96
C GLY A 6 10.78 21.14 0.54
N LEU A 7 9.66 21.85 0.35
CA LEU A 7 9.35 22.58 -0.87
C LEU A 7 10.38 23.68 -1.15
N ALA A 8 10.32 24.25 -2.35
CA ALA A 8 11.20 25.33 -2.78
C ALA A 8 11.26 26.47 -1.74
N GLY A 9 12.45 26.69 -1.15
CA GLY A 9 12.68 27.62 -0.05
C GLY A 9 12.94 26.98 1.31
N ASP A 10 12.58 25.73 1.48
CA ASP A 10 12.94 24.98 2.69
C ASP A 10 14.41 24.53 2.64
N ARG A 11 14.99 24.38 3.81
CA ARG A 11 16.34 23.86 3.95
C ARG A 11 16.31 22.35 4.05
N TRP A 12 17.30 21.70 3.48
CA TRP A 12 17.55 20.29 3.69
C TRP A 12 18.09 20.07 5.11
N TYR A 13 17.44 19.19 5.85
CA TYR A 13 17.90 18.78 7.16
C TYR A 13 18.37 17.34 7.10
N ASN A 14 19.59 17.10 7.56
CA ASN A 14 20.01 15.75 7.89
C ASN A 14 19.21 15.27 9.10
N ALA A 15 18.69 14.05 9.04
CA ALA A 15 18.07 13.45 10.21
C ALA A 15 19.06 13.45 11.38
N VAL A 16 18.60 13.90 12.54
CA VAL A 16 19.38 13.82 13.77
C VAL A 16 19.65 12.35 14.04
N TYR A 17 20.91 11.99 14.11
CA TYR A 17 21.34 10.65 14.49
C TYR A 17 21.03 10.45 15.97
N MET A 18 20.03 9.64 16.27
CA MET A 18 19.82 9.18 17.63
C MET A 18 20.42 7.78 17.72
N ASP A 19 21.40 7.61 18.59
CA ASP A 19 22.08 6.35 18.87
C ASP A 19 21.16 5.41 19.69
N GLN A 20 19.90 5.31 19.24
CA GLN A 20 18.87 4.55 19.92
C GLN A 20 18.37 3.39 19.05
N ARG A 21 17.76 2.43 19.71
CA ARG A 21 17.17 1.27 19.04
C ARG A 21 16.26 1.71 17.90
N TRP A 22 16.49 1.15 16.73
CA TRP A 22 15.63 1.35 15.56
C TRP A 22 14.20 0.94 15.93
N ALA A 23 13.25 1.86 15.79
CA ALA A 23 11.85 1.56 15.96
C ALA A 23 11.30 0.97 14.65
N GLU A 24 10.46 -0.04 14.76
CA GLU A 24 9.75 -0.56 13.59
C GLU A 24 8.75 0.46 13.07
N TYR A 25 8.53 0.46 11.76
CA TYR A 25 7.52 1.30 11.15
C TYR A 25 6.12 0.79 11.53
N GLU A 26 5.26 1.70 11.92
CA GLU A 26 3.85 1.43 12.26
C GLU A 26 3.10 0.82 11.06
N ASN A 27 3.37 1.35 9.88
CA ASN A 27 2.80 0.87 8.62
C ASN A 27 3.72 1.11 7.42
N SER A 28 3.51 0.35 6.34
CA SER A 28 4.20 0.51 5.06
C SER A 28 3.21 0.30 3.93
N ILE A 29 3.09 1.27 3.04
CA ILE A 29 2.22 1.22 1.87
C ILE A 29 3.01 1.50 0.60
N MET A 30 2.43 1.10 -0.54
CA MET A 30 2.85 1.55 -1.87
C MET A 30 1.65 2.14 -2.59
N TYR A 31 1.77 3.37 -3.05
CA TYR A 31 0.79 3.99 -3.93
C TYR A 31 1.26 3.89 -5.37
N ILE A 32 0.37 3.53 -6.27
CA ILE A 32 0.64 3.36 -7.70
C ILE A 32 -0.34 4.21 -8.49
N ASP A 33 0.19 5.06 -9.35
CA ASP A 33 -0.53 5.76 -10.39
C ASP A 33 -0.23 5.07 -11.73
N PRO A 34 -1.13 4.22 -12.23
CA PRO A 34 -0.87 3.44 -13.44
C PRO A 34 -0.80 4.35 -14.68
N ALA A 35 0.22 4.13 -15.51
CA ALA A 35 0.31 4.77 -16.81
C ALA A 35 -0.94 4.50 -17.64
N GLY A 36 -1.46 5.54 -18.28
CA GLY A 36 -2.49 5.45 -19.29
C GLY A 36 -1.98 4.83 -20.59
N ARG A 37 -2.53 5.27 -21.71
CA ARG A 37 -2.00 4.94 -23.04
C ARG A 37 -1.06 6.06 -23.47
N GLY A 38 0.17 5.71 -23.82
CA GLY A 38 1.12 6.67 -24.36
C GLY A 38 2.51 6.54 -23.75
N GLU A 39 3.25 7.66 -23.70
CA GLU A 39 4.60 7.77 -23.17
C GLU A 39 4.65 7.99 -21.64
N ASP A 40 3.49 7.95 -20.96
CA ASP A 40 3.41 8.17 -19.53
C ASP A 40 4.03 7.01 -18.75
N GLN A 41 4.64 7.35 -17.63
CA GLN A 41 5.22 6.35 -16.72
C GLN A 41 4.20 5.91 -15.68
N THR A 42 4.26 4.66 -15.25
CA THR A 42 3.59 4.23 -14.04
C THR A 42 4.34 4.80 -12.83
N GLY A 43 3.75 5.84 -12.23
CA GLY A 43 4.29 6.45 -11.01
C GLY A 43 4.05 5.53 -9.80
N TYR A 44 5.07 5.41 -8.94
CA TYR A 44 4.89 4.69 -7.67
C TYR A 44 5.63 5.38 -6.54
N CYS A 45 5.08 5.26 -5.35
CA CYS A 45 5.67 5.81 -4.13
C CYS A 45 5.50 4.82 -2.97
N VAL A 46 6.61 4.43 -2.35
CA VAL A 46 6.60 3.69 -1.09
C VAL A 46 6.62 4.68 0.06
N ALA A 47 5.65 4.57 0.96
CA ALA A 47 5.56 5.41 2.13
C ALA A 47 5.43 4.57 3.40
N ARG A 48 6.18 4.94 4.44
CA ARG A 48 6.23 4.25 5.72
C ARG A 48 5.99 5.24 6.85
N LEU A 49 5.10 4.92 7.76
CA LEU A 49 4.74 5.80 8.88
C LEU A 49 5.52 5.42 10.15
N LEU A 50 6.08 6.42 10.81
CA LEU A 50 6.70 6.28 12.12
C LEU A 50 6.57 7.60 12.89
N ASN A 51 5.96 7.55 14.07
CA ASN A 51 5.81 8.71 14.98
C ASN A 51 5.19 9.95 14.31
N GLY A 52 4.23 9.75 13.40
CA GLY A 52 3.56 10.83 12.67
C GLY A 52 4.41 11.49 11.59
N ILE A 53 5.55 10.89 11.22
CA ILE A 53 6.40 11.28 10.12
C ILE A 53 6.30 10.23 9.02
N ILE A 54 6.11 10.67 7.79
CA ILE A 54 6.06 9.81 6.61
C ILE A 54 7.47 9.71 6.02
N HIS A 55 8.01 8.51 6.02
CA HIS A 55 9.29 8.19 5.40
C HIS A 55 9.06 7.65 3.99
N ILE A 56 9.68 8.28 3.00
CA ILE A 56 9.62 7.91 1.58
C ILE A 56 10.96 7.30 1.16
N PRO A 57 11.14 5.99 1.30
CA PRO A 57 12.38 5.33 0.90
C PRO A 57 12.54 5.25 -0.62
N GLU A 58 11.43 5.21 -1.36
CA GLU A 58 11.43 5.09 -2.82
C GLU A 58 10.20 5.77 -3.43
N CYS A 59 10.43 6.58 -4.48
CA CYS A 59 9.40 7.21 -5.29
C CYS A 59 9.99 7.44 -6.68
N ASP A 60 9.39 6.85 -7.72
CA ASP A 60 9.91 6.90 -9.07
C ASP A 60 8.82 6.56 -10.11
N GLY A 61 9.19 6.53 -11.40
CA GLY A 61 8.35 6.11 -12.51
C GLY A 61 8.91 4.88 -13.22
N LEU A 62 8.04 3.99 -13.67
CA LEU A 62 8.37 2.83 -14.48
C LEU A 62 7.73 2.93 -15.86
N GLU A 63 8.52 2.67 -16.88
CA GLU A 63 8.01 2.51 -18.24
C GLU A 63 7.38 1.12 -18.41
N GLY A 64 6.55 0.97 -19.47
CA GLY A 64 5.96 -0.32 -19.83
C GLY A 64 4.57 -0.58 -19.26
N GLY A 65 3.97 0.38 -18.57
CA GLY A 65 2.57 0.35 -18.14
C GLY A 65 2.23 -0.93 -17.35
N HIS A 66 1.36 -1.77 -17.92
CA HIS A 66 0.91 -3.03 -17.31
C HIS A 66 1.65 -4.28 -17.81
N SER A 67 2.88 -4.14 -18.33
CA SER A 67 3.70 -5.28 -18.73
C SER A 67 4.07 -6.16 -17.54
N ASP A 68 4.26 -7.44 -17.77
CA ASP A 68 4.68 -8.39 -16.72
C ASP A 68 5.96 -7.96 -16.01
N ASP A 69 6.91 -7.36 -16.73
CA ASP A 69 8.16 -6.85 -16.17
C ASP A 69 7.92 -5.69 -15.21
N THR A 70 7.04 -4.75 -15.57
CA THR A 70 6.67 -3.62 -14.70
C THR A 70 5.96 -4.11 -13.45
N LEU A 71 5.00 -5.02 -13.59
CA LEU A 71 4.27 -5.61 -12.47
C LEU A 71 5.20 -6.41 -11.54
N ALA A 72 6.12 -7.17 -12.10
CA ALA A 72 7.11 -7.92 -11.32
C ALA A 72 8.08 -6.99 -10.57
N LYS A 73 8.52 -5.88 -11.18
CA LYS A 73 9.34 -4.86 -10.50
C LYS A 73 8.60 -4.23 -9.33
N LEU A 74 7.36 -3.80 -9.53
CA LEU A 74 6.52 -3.24 -8.45
C LEU A 74 6.35 -4.24 -7.30
N ALA A 75 6.08 -5.51 -7.59
CA ALA A 75 5.96 -6.54 -6.57
C ALA A 75 7.29 -6.80 -5.84
N THR A 76 8.42 -6.72 -6.53
CA THR A 76 9.76 -6.84 -5.93
C THR A 76 10.03 -5.67 -4.96
N ILE A 77 9.69 -4.45 -5.36
CA ILE A 77 9.81 -3.26 -4.52
C ILE A 77 8.90 -3.39 -3.29
N ALA A 78 7.66 -3.85 -3.48
CA ALA A 78 6.73 -4.10 -2.37
C ALA A 78 7.30 -5.11 -1.36
N ALA A 79 7.94 -6.19 -1.83
CA ALA A 79 8.61 -7.16 -0.99
C ALA A 79 9.81 -6.57 -0.24
N GLN A 80 10.66 -5.79 -0.93
CA GLN A 80 11.84 -5.15 -0.36
C GLN A 80 11.50 -4.25 0.83
N TYR A 81 10.40 -3.50 0.74
CA TYR A 81 9.98 -2.56 1.77
C TYR A 81 8.92 -3.12 2.72
N VAL A 82 8.63 -4.42 2.65
CA VAL A 82 7.63 -5.09 3.48
C VAL A 82 6.31 -4.33 3.47
N VAL A 83 5.84 -4.02 2.26
CA VAL A 83 4.60 -3.27 2.04
C VAL A 83 3.41 -4.12 2.50
N LYS A 84 2.56 -3.55 3.34
CA LYS A 84 1.34 -4.23 3.84
C LYS A 84 0.13 -3.99 2.93
N THR A 85 0.07 -2.81 2.31
CA THR A 85 -1.05 -2.43 1.43
C THR A 85 -0.53 -1.73 0.20
N VAL A 86 -0.97 -2.16 -0.97
CA VAL A 86 -0.76 -1.47 -2.24
C VAL A 86 -2.06 -0.75 -2.61
N ILE A 87 -1.96 0.54 -2.85
CA ILE A 87 -3.07 1.39 -3.28
C ILE A 87 -2.87 1.70 -4.75
N VAL A 88 -3.84 1.34 -5.59
CA VAL A 88 -3.81 1.59 -7.03
C VAL A 88 -4.84 2.66 -7.37
N GLU A 89 -4.42 3.70 -8.09
CA GLU A 89 -5.37 4.66 -8.61
C GLU A 89 -6.22 4.04 -9.72
N SER A 90 -7.56 4.07 -9.55
CA SER A 90 -8.50 3.39 -10.44
C SER A 90 -9.20 4.34 -11.42
N ASN A 91 -8.57 5.46 -11.77
CA ASN A 91 -9.14 6.40 -12.72
C ASN A 91 -9.27 5.80 -14.13
N TRP A 92 -8.56 4.72 -14.39
CA TRP A 92 -8.58 4.00 -15.65
C TRP A 92 -8.70 2.48 -15.45
N GLY A 93 -9.63 1.84 -16.18
CA GLY A 93 -9.71 0.38 -16.26
C GLY A 93 -10.44 -0.36 -15.13
N ASP A 94 -11.23 0.35 -14.29
CA ASP A 94 -12.12 -0.26 -13.27
C ASP A 94 -11.48 -1.43 -12.49
N GLY A 95 -10.29 -1.20 -11.91
CA GLY A 95 -9.61 -2.18 -11.07
C GLY A 95 -8.85 -3.28 -11.82
N MET A 96 -8.68 -3.17 -13.11
CA MET A 96 -7.92 -4.16 -13.89
C MET A 96 -6.46 -4.21 -13.46
N TYR A 97 -5.84 -3.06 -13.18
CA TYR A 97 -4.42 -3.00 -12.81
C TYR A 97 -4.13 -3.75 -11.50
N GLY A 98 -4.97 -3.56 -10.49
CA GLY A 98 -4.85 -4.28 -9.23
C GLY A 98 -4.97 -5.80 -9.40
N LYS A 99 -5.90 -6.25 -10.25
CA LYS A 99 -6.07 -7.68 -10.56
C LYS A 99 -4.87 -8.29 -11.29
N LEU A 100 -4.22 -7.54 -12.19
CA LEU A 100 -3.02 -7.98 -12.87
C LEU A 100 -1.80 -8.02 -11.93
N LEU A 101 -1.72 -7.06 -11.00
CA LEU A 101 -0.61 -6.96 -10.05
C LEU A 101 -0.69 -8.04 -8.95
N GLN A 102 -1.88 -8.43 -8.53
CA GLN A 102 -2.10 -9.34 -7.40
C GLN A 102 -1.36 -10.68 -7.49
N PRO A 103 -1.31 -11.39 -8.64
CA PRO A 103 -0.52 -12.63 -8.76
C PRO A 103 0.99 -12.41 -8.55
N HIS A 104 1.53 -11.29 -9.01
CA HIS A 104 2.94 -10.95 -8.81
C HIS A 104 3.24 -10.64 -7.33
N LEU A 105 2.35 -9.90 -6.65
CA LEU A 105 2.46 -9.64 -5.22
C LEU A 105 2.41 -10.93 -4.41
N ALA A 106 1.44 -11.80 -4.67
CA ALA A 106 1.30 -13.08 -3.98
C ALA A 106 2.56 -13.95 -4.10
N ARG A 107 3.20 -13.93 -5.27
CA ARG A 107 4.42 -14.70 -5.55
C ARG A 107 5.67 -14.11 -4.90
N LEU A 108 5.84 -12.78 -4.88
CA LEU A 108 7.08 -12.11 -4.54
C LEU A 108 7.05 -11.42 -3.18
N ALA A 109 5.90 -10.88 -2.77
CA ALA A 109 5.75 -10.11 -1.54
C ALA A 109 4.86 -10.79 -0.48
N GLY A 110 4.24 -11.92 -0.84
CA GLY A 110 3.35 -12.65 0.08
C GLY A 110 1.97 -12.03 0.18
N SER A 111 1.39 -12.02 1.39
CA SER A 111 0.05 -11.49 1.62
C SER A 111 0.09 -9.96 1.71
N VAL A 112 -0.18 -9.30 0.59
CA VAL A 112 -0.28 -7.83 0.48
C VAL A 112 -1.71 -7.48 0.07
N ALA A 113 -2.37 -6.60 0.83
CA ALA A 113 -3.69 -6.11 0.47
C ALA A 113 -3.60 -5.14 -0.71
N VAL A 114 -4.51 -5.25 -1.68
CA VAL A 114 -4.61 -4.33 -2.82
C VAL A 114 -5.89 -3.52 -2.69
N GLU A 115 -5.76 -2.21 -2.66
CA GLU A 115 -6.87 -1.27 -2.62
C GLU A 115 -6.95 -0.46 -3.91
N GLU A 116 -8.16 -0.18 -4.33
CA GLU A 116 -8.41 0.76 -5.42
C GLU A 116 -8.88 2.09 -4.83
N LYS A 117 -8.27 3.16 -5.29
CA LYS A 117 -8.66 4.52 -4.89
C LYS A 117 -9.01 5.34 -6.11
N ARG A 118 -10.23 5.88 -6.13
CA ARG A 118 -10.66 6.82 -7.15
C ARG A 118 -10.50 8.24 -6.65
N ASN A 119 -9.67 9.01 -7.33
CA ASN A 119 -9.49 10.41 -7.04
C ASN A 119 -10.55 11.26 -7.77
N LYS A 120 -10.97 12.37 -7.13
CA LYS A 120 -11.97 13.30 -7.67
C LYS A 120 -11.43 14.73 -7.58
N GLY A 121 -11.92 15.60 -8.47
CA GLY A 121 -11.53 17.01 -8.48
C GLY A 121 -10.31 17.29 -9.36
N GLN A 122 -9.85 18.55 -9.32
CA GLN A 122 -8.68 18.98 -10.08
C GLN A 122 -7.41 18.38 -9.48
N LYS A 123 -6.59 17.78 -10.32
CA LYS A 123 -5.41 17.01 -9.96
C LYS A 123 -4.38 17.88 -9.22
N GLU A 124 -4.01 19.00 -9.80
CA GLU A 124 -2.98 19.90 -9.27
C GLU A 124 -3.35 20.45 -7.89
N LEU A 125 -4.61 20.86 -7.71
CA LEU A 125 -5.10 21.33 -6.41
C LEU A 125 -5.00 20.22 -5.36
N ARG A 126 -5.42 19.01 -5.70
CA ARG A 126 -5.34 17.86 -4.80
C ARG A 126 -3.91 17.55 -4.38
N ILE A 127 -2.96 17.58 -5.33
CA ILE A 127 -1.54 17.34 -5.05
C ILE A 127 -1.00 18.42 -4.11
N ILE A 128 -1.20 19.68 -4.43
CA ILE A 128 -0.70 20.82 -3.64
C ILE A 128 -1.33 20.82 -2.23
N ASP A 129 -2.66 20.72 -2.14
CA ASP A 129 -3.37 20.75 -0.85
C ASP A 129 -3.05 19.53 0.04
N THR A 130 -2.46 18.48 -0.53
CA THR A 130 -1.97 17.33 0.22
C THR A 130 -0.52 17.50 0.66
N LEU A 131 0.37 17.91 -0.25
CA LEU A 131 1.80 17.96 0.01
C LEU A 131 2.22 19.20 0.79
N GLU A 132 1.70 20.39 0.43
CA GLU A 132 2.10 21.67 1.03
C GLU A 132 2.00 21.66 2.58
N PRO A 133 0.88 21.27 3.20
CA PRO A 133 0.79 21.25 4.66
C PRO A 133 1.75 20.24 5.31
N ALA A 134 1.90 19.05 4.71
CA ALA A 134 2.77 18.01 5.25
C ALA A 134 4.26 18.38 5.16
N MET A 135 4.66 19.05 4.07
CA MET A 135 6.01 19.55 3.88
C MET A 135 6.30 20.76 4.79
N ALA A 136 5.37 21.73 4.88
CA ALA A 136 5.51 22.90 5.76
C ALA A 136 5.63 22.52 7.26
N GLN A 137 5.03 21.39 7.64
CA GLN A 137 5.15 20.83 8.98
C GLN A 137 6.34 19.88 9.16
N HIS A 138 7.19 19.72 8.16
CA HIS A 138 8.33 18.79 8.16
C HIS A 138 7.93 17.33 8.49
N ARG A 139 6.75 16.91 8.01
CA ARG A 139 6.20 15.56 8.24
C ARG A 139 6.61 14.55 7.18
N ILE A 140 7.38 14.95 6.18
CA ILE A 140 7.85 14.08 5.09
C ILE A 140 9.37 14.01 5.14
N CYS A 141 9.89 12.77 5.26
CA CYS A 141 11.29 12.47 5.18
C CYS A 141 11.55 11.60 3.94
N VAL A 142 12.47 12.00 3.08
CA VAL A 142 12.81 11.25 1.88
C VAL A 142 14.20 10.64 1.97
N SER A 143 14.41 9.49 1.32
CA SER A 143 15.74 8.91 1.20
C SER A 143 16.62 9.75 0.29
N THR A 144 17.94 9.60 0.40
CA THR A 144 18.91 10.24 -0.50
C THR A 144 18.65 9.87 -1.98
N LYS A 145 18.16 8.65 -2.25
CA LYS A 145 17.78 8.20 -3.59
C LYS A 145 16.64 9.07 -4.14
N VAL A 146 15.58 9.25 -3.37
CA VAL A 146 14.42 10.06 -3.76
C VAL A 146 14.79 11.53 -3.86
N ALA A 147 15.60 12.05 -2.93
CA ALA A 147 16.08 13.43 -2.96
C ALA A 147 16.89 13.77 -4.21
N LYS A 148 17.58 12.79 -4.78
CA LYS A 148 18.38 12.92 -6.02
C LYS A 148 17.58 12.65 -7.29
N ASN A 149 16.31 12.26 -7.19
CA ASN A 149 15.45 12.05 -8.35
C ASN A 149 15.10 13.41 -8.98
N ALA A 150 15.79 13.74 -10.06
CA ALA A 150 15.62 15.04 -10.74
C ALA A 150 14.21 15.22 -11.34
N THR A 151 13.59 14.13 -11.81
CA THR A 151 12.23 14.17 -12.38
C THR A 151 11.22 14.54 -11.30
N LEU A 152 11.22 13.84 -10.18
CA LEU A 152 10.34 14.14 -9.04
C LEU A 152 10.61 15.56 -8.50
N GLY A 153 11.87 15.94 -8.34
CA GLY A 153 12.26 17.29 -7.89
C GLY A 153 11.73 18.39 -8.81
N ASN A 154 11.80 18.19 -10.13
CA ASN A 154 11.24 19.11 -11.11
C ASN A 154 9.71 19.17 -11.04
N GLN A 155 9.04 18.03 -10.89
CA GLN A 155 7.58 17.98 -10.77
C GLN A 155 7.11 18.73 -9.51
N VAL A 156 7.70 18.43 -8.35
CA VAL A 156 7.37 19.10 -7.07
C VAL A 156 7.63 20.61 -7.10
N SER A 157 8.71 21.05 -7.75
CA SER A 157 9.08 22.47 -7.78
C SER A 157 8.30 23.31 -8.81
N ARG A 158 7.72 22.68 -9.83
CA ARG A 158 7.04 23.37 -10.93
C ARG A 158 5.53 23.27 -10.92
N ILE A 159 4.96 22.40 -10.08
CA ILE A 159 3.51 22.28 -9.99
C ILE A 159 2.90 23.59 -9.51
N THR A 160 1.85 24.04 -10.20
CA THR A 160 1.08 25.23 -9.83
C THR A 160 -0.41 24.86 -9.73
N ARG A 161 -1.22 25.80 -9.21
CA ARG A 161 -2.68 25.59 -9.09
C ARG A 161 -3.40 25.66 -10.45
N ASP A 162 -2.70 26.01 -11.49
CA ASP A 162 -3.24 26.05 -12.85
C ASP A 162 -3.39 24.63 -13.39
N LYS A 163 -4.48 24.41 -14.10
CA LYS A 163 -4.75 23.13 -14.74
C LYS A 163 -3.69 22.84 -15.81
N ASP A 164 -3.28 21.56 -15.87
CA ASP A 164 -2.27 21.06 -16.82
C ASP A 164 -0.91 21.81 -16.70
N SER A 165 -0.55 22.21 -15.47
CA SER A 165 0.70 22.92 -15.19
C SER A 165 1.96 22.07 -15.44
N LEU A 166 1.83 20.76 -15.37
CA LEU A 166 2.89 19.78 -15.67
C LEU A 166 2.48 18.91 -16.85
N ARG A 167 3.43 18.65 -17.75
CA ARG A 167 3.23 17.70 -18.86
C ARG A 167 3.25 16.24 -18.38
N HIS A 168 4.11 15.94 -17.44
CA HIS A 168 4.23 14.63 -16.78
C HIS A 168 4.26 14.86 -15.29
N ASP A 169 3.40 14.22 -14.56
CA ASP A 169 3.19 14.42 -13.11
C ASP A 169 3.03 13.10 -12.34
N ASP A 170 3.28 11.96 -13.01
CA ASP A 170 3.07 10.62 -12.50
C ASP A 170 3.73 10.37 -11.12
N GLN A 171 4.98 10.85 -10.96
CA GLN A 171 5.71 10.62 -9.72
C GLN A 171 5.21 11.49 -8.57
N VAL A 172 4.91 12.77 -8.83
CA VAL A 172 4.37 13.67 -7.78
C VAL A 172 2.95 13.29 -7.41
N GLU A 173 2.16 12.74 -8.34
CA GLU A 173 0.83 12.20 -8.05
C GLU A 173 0.91 10.97 -7.17
N ALA A 174 1.81 10.03 -7.47
CA ALA A 174 2.05 8.88 -6.62
C ALA A 174 2.53 9.29 -5.21
N LEU A 175 3.40 10.29 -5.10
CA LEU A 175 3.82 10.86 -3.83
C LEU A 175 2.65 11.47 -3.06
N ALA A 176 1.85 12.32 -3.70
CA ALA A 176 0.69 12.94 -3.07
C ALA A 176 -0.37 11.90 -2.66
N GLY A 177 -0.58 10.87 -3.49
CA GLY A 177 -1.47 9.75 -3.18
C GLY A 177 -1.05 8.99 -1.91
N ALA A 178 0.26 8.72 -1.78
CA ALA A 178 0.85 8.04 -0.62
C ALA A 178 0.78 8.89 0.66
N VAL A 179 1.11 10.18 0.57
CA VAL A 179 1.01 11.13 1.69
C VAL A 179 -0.44 11.32 2.10
N GLY A 180 -1.33 11.49 1.14
CA GLY A 180 -2.76 11.67 1.38
C GLY A 180 -3.44 10.47 2.06
N TRP A 181 -2.90 9.26 1.87
CA TRP A 181 -3.39 8.08 2.58
C TRP A 181 -3.12 8.15 4.08
N TYR A 182 -1.98 8.75 4.48
CA TYR A 182 -1.63 8.92 5.89
C TYR A 182 -2.12 10.22 6.53
N LYS A 183 -2.74 11.13 5.75
CA LYS A 183 -3.10 12.48 6.24
C LYS A 183 -3.85 12.47 7.57
N ASP A 184 -4.86 11.62 7.69
CA ASP A 184 -5.68 11.53 8.89
C ASP A 184 -4.94 10.86 10.05
N MET A 185 -3.96 10.01 9.74
CA MET A 185 -3.16 9.28 10.73
C MET A 185 -2.06 10.12 11.36
N MET A 186 -1.57 11.16 10.66
CA MET A 186 -0.49 12.02 11.17
C MET A 186 -0.89 12.84 12.40
N ALA A 187 -2.18 13.09 12.58
CA ALA A 187 -2.71 13.86 13.70
C ALA A 187 -2.95 13.03 14.97
N LEU A 188 -2.90 11.70 14.86
CA LEU A 188 -3.17 10.80 15.99
C LEU A 188 -1.91 10.55 16.82
N ASP A 189 -2.08 10.22 18.09
CA ASP A 189 -1.01 9.69 18.94
C ASP A 189 -0.55 8.31 18.43
N SER A 190 0.70 7.91 18.75
CA SER A 190 1.29 6.70 18.20
C SER A 190 0.52 5.43 18.53
N SER A 191 0.01 5.30 19.75
CA SER A 191 -0.84 4.17 20.16
C SER A 191 -2.14 4.11 19.37
N ASP A 192 -2.84 5.24 19.26
CA ASP A 192 -4.11 5.34 18.56
C ASP A 192 -3.95 5.09 17.05
N ARG A 193 -2.79 5.47 16.49
CA ARG A 193 -2.45 5.18 15.09
C ARG A 193 -2.29 3.68 14.84
N VAL A 194 -1.52 3.00 15.69
CA VAL A 194 -1.31 1.55 15.56
C VAL A 194 -2.64 0.81 15.65
N ASP A 195 -3.45 1.11 16.67
CA ASP A 195 -4.77 0.51 16.86
C ASP A 195 -5.70 0.77 15.66
N THR A 196 -5.66 1.98 15.11
CA THR A 196 -6.49 2.34 13.95
C THR A 196 -6.04 1.59 12.70
N LEU A 197 -4.72 1.49 12.48
CA LEU A 197 -4.16 0.77 11.34
C LEU A 197 -4.44 -0.73 11.42
N GLU A 198 -4.33 -1.34 12.61
CA GLU A 198 -4.67 -2.75 12.81
C GLU A 198 -6.14 -3.02 12.55
N LYS A 199 -7.05 -2.17 13.05
CA LYS A 199 -8.49 -2.28 12.78
C LYS A 199 -8.79 -2.20 11.29
N LEU A 200 -8.21 -1.21 10.58
CA LEU A 200 -8.37 -1.07 9.13
C LEU A 200 -7.86 -2.30 8.37
N GLN A 201 -6.74 -2.85 8.79
CA GLN A 201 -6.18 -4.04 8.15
C GLN A 201 -7.06 -5.28 8.40
N MET A 202 -7.56 -5.48 9.63
CA MET A 202 -8.49 -6.56 9.94
C MET A 202 -9.80 -6.46 9.16
N GLU A 203 -10.37 -5.25 9.05
CA GLU A 203 -11.58 -5.05 8.25
C GLU A 203 -11.37 -5.38 6.77
N LYS A 204 -10.21 -5.06 6.21
CA LYS A 204 -9.88 -5.39 4.83
C LYS A 204 -9.79 -6.89 4.61
N VAL A 205 -9.00 -7.56 5.44
CA VAL A 205 -8.86 -9.03 5.38
C VAL A 205 -10.23 -9.70 5.52
N ALA A 206 -11.08 -9.21 6.43
CA ALA A 206 -12.43 -9.74 6.59
C ALA A 206 -13.30 -9.50 5.33
N LYS A 207 -13.22 -8.31 4.72
CA LYS A 207 -13.96 -8.01 3.47
C LYS A 207 -13.48 -8.86 2.30
N GLU A 208 -12.18 -9.06 2.15
CA GLU A 208 -11.62 -9.94 1.12
C GLU A 208 -12.05 -11.39 1.33
N PHE A 209 -11.97 -11.89 2.55
CA PHE A 209 -12.44 -13.24 2.89
C PHE A 209 -13.92 -13.43 2.56
N VAL A 210 -14.79 -12.48 2.91
CA VAL A 210 -16.22 -12.54 2.57
C VAL A 210 -16.43 -12.49 1.06
N LYS A 211 -15.65 -11.70 0.35
CA LYS A 211 -15.73 -11.62 -1.12
C LYS A 211 -15.32 -12.93 -1.79
N GLU A 212 -14.26 -13.56 -1.32
CA GLU A 212 -13.85 -14.90 -1.79
C GLU A 212 -14.85 -15.98 -1.44
N TRP A 213 -15.39 -15.95 -0.24
CA TRP A 213 -16.43 -16.88 0.20
C TRP A 213 -17.72 -16.81 -0.63
N ASN A 214 -18.13 -15.59 -1.00
CA ASN A 214 -19.35 -15.37 -1.81
C ASN A 214 -19.13 -15.59 -3.32
N ASN A 215 -17.88 -15.68 -3.78
CA ASN A 215 -17.50 -16.03 -5.15
C ASN A 215 -16.74 -17.36 -5.15
N PRO A 216 -17.42 -18.49 -4.98
CA PRO A 216 -16.77 -19.78 -5.08
C PRO A 216 -16.17 -19.92 -6.47
N VAL A 217 -14.87 -20.21 -6.52
CA VAL A 217 -14.12 -20.51 -7.75
C VAL A 217 -14.97 -21.48 -8.60
N PRO A 218 -15.29 -21.17 -9.86
CA PRO A 218 -16.02 -22.10 -10.70
C PRO A 218 -15.27 -23.43 -10.71
N SER A 219 -16.00 -24.53 -10.51
CA SER A 219 -15.50 -25.90 -10.38
C SER A 219 -14.71 -26.46 -11.60
N ARG A 220 -14.18 -25.58 -12.46
CA ARG A 220 -13.39 -25.90 -13.64
C ARG A 220 -11.88 -26.03 -13.40
N PHE A 221 -11.40 -25.76 -12.20
CA PHE A 221 -10.01 -26.06 -11.78
C PHE A 221 -9.95 -27.34 -10.92
N VAL A 222 -10.56 -28.40 -11.40
CA VAL A 222 -10.13 -29.73 -11.01
C VAL A 222 -8.89 -30.02 -11.84
N LEU A 223 -7.71 -29.84 -11.24
CA LEU A 223 -6.48 -30.38 -11.81
C LEU A 223 -6.73 -31.87 -12.05
N PRO A 224 -6.46 -32.39 -13.26
CA PRO A 224 -6.48 -33.82 -13.49
C PRO A 224 -5.34 -34.43 -12.66
N ILE A 225 -5.65 -34.94 -11.48
CA ILE A 225 -4.73 -35.78 -10.74
C ILE A 225 -4.69 -37.08 -11.51
N SER A 226 -3.68 -37.21 -12.38
CA SER A 226 -3.35 -38.44 -13.02
C SER A 226 -2.88 -39.43 -11.94
N GLY A 227 -3.71 -40.44 -11.69
CA GLY A 227 -3.29 -41.73 -11.18
C GLY A 227 -2.77 -41.77 -9.74
N GLY A 228 -3.66 -41.95 -8.75
CA GLY A 228 -3.30 -42.35 -7.41
C GLY A 228 -4.55 -42.66 -6.58
N MET A 229 -4.74 -43.93 -6.35
CA MET A 229 -5.84 -44.60 -5.66
C MET A 229 -6.09 -43.97 -4.27
N PHE A 230 -7.06 -43.06 -4.15
CA PHE A 230 -7.62 -42.73 -2.82
C PHE A 230 -8.79 -43.64 -2.54
N SER A 231 -8.60 -44.53 -1.55
CA SER A 231 -9.64 -45.42 -1.08
C SER A 231 -10.82 -44.65 -0.45
N LYS A 232 -12.02 -45.14 -0.64
CA LYS A 232 -13.28 -44.59 -0.08
C LYS A 232 -13.30 -44.47 1.46
N GLU A 233 -12.27 -44.89 2.15
CA GLU A 233 -12.14 -44.85 3.61
C GLU A 233 -11.63 -43.47 4.12
N ALA A 234 -10.78 -42.78 3.37
CA ALA A 234 -10.28 -41.48 3.78
C ALA A 234 -11.36 -40.37 3.85
N GLY A 235 -12.42 -40.48 3.04
CA GLY A 235 -13.54 -39.54 3.04
C GLY A 235 -14.44 -39.64 4.27
N ARG A 236 -14.50 -40.83 4.93
CA ARG A 236 -15.34 -41.07 6.12
C ARG A 236 -14.66 -40.57 7.40
N GLU A 237 -13.34 -40.61 7.48
CA GLU A 237 -12.61 -40.07 8.63
C GLU A 237 -12.65 -38.53 8.70
N TRP A 238 -12.74 -37.84 7.56
CA TRP A 238 -12.83 -36.40 7.54
C TRP A 238 -14.20 -35.89 8.01
N GLN A 239 -15.28 -36.57 7.66
CA GLN A 239 -16.63 -36.23 8.15
C GLN A 239 -16.82 -36.53 9.64
N ALA A 240 -16.13 -37.53 10.18
CA ALA A 240 -16.21 -37.86 11.61
C ALA A 240 -15.46 -36.88 12.52
N ARG A 241 -14.44 -36.14 11.98
CA ARG A 241 -13.70 -35.14 12.74
C ARG A 241 -14.36 -33.76 12.78
N SER A 242 -15.28 -33.46 11.85
CA SER A 242 -15.97 -32.17 11.79
C SER A 242 -17.17 -32.04 12.73
N THR A 243 -17.60 -33.15 13.37
CA THR A 243 -18.78 -33.14 14.27
C THR A 243 -18.45 -33.06 15.77
N THR A 244 -17.15 -32.98 16.12
CA THR A 244 -16.77 -32.83 17.54
C THR A 244 -16.49 -31.35 17.86
N THR A 245 -17.51 -30.53 17.82
CA THR A 245 -17.48 -29.18 18.39
C THR A 245 -17.43 -29.30 19.91
N LYS A 246 -16.26 -29.21 20.50
CA LYS A 246 -16.09 -29.01 21.93
C LYS A 246 -16.69 -27.70 22.34
N ARG A 247 -17.82 -27.77 23.00
CA ARG A 247 -18.52 -26.74 23.73
C ARG A 247 -17.57 -26.13 24.78
N TRP A 248 -17.00 -24.96 24.53
CA TRP A 248 -16.28 -24.23 25.56
C TRP A 248 -17.29 -23.58 26.49
N GLY A 249 -17.35 -24.11 27.72
CA GLY A 249 -18.16 -23.57 28.79
C GLY A 249 -17.58 -22.25 29.28
N ILE A 250 -18.35 -21.20 29.14
CA ILE A 250 -18.06 -19.90 29.78
C ILE A 250 -18.42 -20.05 31.27
N SER A 251 -17.42 -20.25 32.13
CA SER A 251 -17.60 -20.16 33.57
C SER A 251 -17.73 -18.70 33.98
N ARG A 252 -18.90 -18.33 34.48
CA ARG A 252 -19.17 -17.08 35.18
C ARG A 252 -18.28 -16.98 36.42
N LEU A 253 -17.34 -16.05 36.45
CA LEU A 253 -16.71 -15.65 37.70
C LEU A 253 -17.61 -14.63 38.41
N GLY A 254 -18.05 -15.07 39.60
CA GLY A 254 -18.98 -14.37 40.47
C GLY A 254 -18.38 -13.12 41.05
N ARG A 255 -19.23 -12.10 41.16
CA ARG A 255 -19.06 -10.94 42.05
C ARG A 255 -19.01 -11.44 43.51
N LYS A 256 -18.00 -11.03 44.24
CA LYS A 256 -18.06 -10.93 45.71
C LYS A 256 -17.76 -9.49 46.12
N LYS A 257 -18.60 -9.09 47.01
CA LYS A 257 -18.76 -7.86 47.81
C LYS A 257 -17.49 -7.05 48.08
#